data_bf8c6a8185f91d7b027df1b792c75512
#
_entry.id   bf8c6a8185f91d7b027df1b792c75512
#
_cell.length_a   1.000
_cell.length_b   1.000
_cell.length_c   1.000
_cell.angle_alpha   90.00
_cell.angle_beta   90.00
_cell.angle_gamma   90.00
#
_symmetry.space_group_name_H-M   'P 1'
#
loop_
_entity.id
_entity.type
_entity.pdbx_description
1 polymer ?
#
loop_
_entity_poly.entity_id
_entity_poly.type
_entity_poly.pdbx_seq_one_letter_code
_entity_poly.pdbx_strand_id
1 'polypeptide(L)'
;MALKGWSSFAKQPRKSWRAKLMTLEVTVLSAEKVVTGWLWRRPLDRDAFAAVNTDSSSARTSFNDEDGDCNGYPYWGEAVRVTVPEQSRTIDVEIYRQRGDGRQEFVAAALVPVADFRAGPPGHLHCLSYRLFDIGLMMKTRNGIVNITVKRLDGAQASATAGEGKGAKAAEDATKLH
;
A
#
# COMPACT_ATOMS: atom_id res chain seq x y z
N MET A 1 32.93 -36.69 -50.46
CA MET A 1 31.58 -36.09 -50.43
C MET A 1 31.40 -35.38 -49.12
N ALA A 2 31.29 -34.08 -49.20
CA ALA A 2 31.23 -33.18 -48.02
C ALA A 2 29.76 -32.94 -47.62
N LEU A 3 29.43 -33.14 -46.35
CA LEU A 3 28.18 -32.70 -45.80
C LEU A 3 28.42 -31.37 -45.07
N LYS A 4 28.08 -30.28 -45.74
CA LYS A 4 27.93 -28.95 -45.20
C LYS A 4 26.51 -28.81 -44.60
N GLY A 5 26.40 -28.13 -43.48
CA GLY A 5 25.19 -27.41 -43.14
C GLY A 5 24.61 -27.67 -41.75
N TRP A 6 25.28 -27.21 -40.69
CA TRP A 6 24.57 -26.86 -39.49
C TRP A 6 24.46 -25.34 -39.40
N SER A 7 23.31 -24.85 -39.84
CA SER A 7 22.96 -23.45 -39.70
C SER A 7 22.78 -23.11 -38.23
N SER A 8 23.54 -22.13 -37.83
CA SER A 8 23.48 -21.40 -36.60
C SER A 8 22.04 -20.93 -36.31
N PHE A 9 21.37 -21.55 -35.36
CA PHE A 9 20.21 -20.95 -34.73
C PHE A 9 20.69 -19.78 -33.87
N ALA A 10 20.71 -18.61 -34.47
CA ALA A 10 20.91 -17.36 -33.74
C ALA A 10 19.85 -17.26 -32.64
N LYS A 11 20.29 -17.39 -31.40
CA LYS A 11 19.46 -17.06 -30.23
C LYS A 11 18.99 -15.64 -30.40
N GLN A 12 17.71 -15.46 -30.74
CA GLN A 12 17.08 -14.16 -30.68
C GLN A 12 17.19 -13.65 -29.26
N PRO A 13 17.62 -12.40 -29.04
CA PRO A 13 17.64 -11.83 -27.72
C PRO A 13 16.20 -11.81 -27.18
N ARG A 14 15.94 -12.53 -26.10
CA ARG A 14 14.66 -12.42 -25.37
C ARG A 14 14.50 -10.95 -25.02
N LYS A 15 13.56 -10.27 -25.68
CA LYS A 15 13.14 -8.95 -25.29
C LYS A 15 12.76 -9.05 -23.81
N SER A 16 13.58 -8.48 -22.95
CA SER A 16 13.26 -8.29 -21.55
C SER A 16 12.06 -7.35 -21.50
N TRP A 17 10.87 -7.90 -21.34
CA TRP A 17 9.66 -7.15 -21.07
C TRP A 17 9.80 -6.61 -19.66
N ARG A 18 10.47 -5.47 -19.52
CA ARG A 18 10.35 -4.71 -18.28
C ARG A 18 8.89 -4.26 -18.19
N ALA A 19 8.14 -4.88 -17.30
CA ALA A 19 6.79 -4.44 -17.03
C ALA A 19 6.86 -2.95 -16.68
N LYS A 20 6.11 -2.13 -17.39
CA LYS A 20 6.00 -0.71 -17.06
C LYS A 20 5.31 -0.61 -15.73
N LEU A 21 5.94 0.09 -14.80
CA LEU A 21 5.48 0.29 -13.44
C LEU A 21 4.81 1.66 -13.32
N MET A 22 3.71 1.69 -12.62
CA MET A 22 3.00 2.89 -12.21
C MET A 22 3.27 3.09 -10.71
N THR A 23 3.64 4.30 -10.31
CA THR A 23 3.80 4.65 -8.88
C THR A 23 2.50 5.24 -8.36
N LEU A 24 2.02 4.71 -7.26
CA LEU A 24 0.84 5.18 -6.55
C LEU A 24 1.23 5.74 -5.18
N GLU A 25 0.55 6.80 -4.79
CA GLU A 25 0.43 7.25 -3.42
C GLU A 25 -0.96 6.85 -2.93
N VAL A 26 -1.01 5.97 -1.96
CA VAL A 26 -2.24 5.47 -1.36
C VAL A 26 -2.29 5.99 0.07
N THR A 27 -3.26 6.85 0.38
CA THR A 27 -3.51 7.25 1.77
C THR A 27 -4.56 6.34 2.36
N VAL A 28 -4.21 5.57 3.37
CA VAL A 28 -5.20 4.82 4.13
C VAL A 28 -5.74 5.74 5.21
N LEU A 29 -7.00 6.18 5.04
CA LEU A 29 -7.63 7.15 5.93
C LEU A 29 -8.10 6.46 7.21
N SER A 30 -9.02 5.52 7.07
CA SER A 30 -9.69 4.88 8.19
C SER A 30 -10.30 3.55 7.79
N ALA A 31 -10.74 2.78 8.78
CA ALA A 31 -11.68 1.70 8.54
C ALA A 31 -12.86 1.80 9.52
N GLU A 32 -13.95 1.12 9.20
CA GLU A 32 -15.21 1.22 9.94
C GLU A 32 -15.77 -0.15 10.23
N LYS A 33 -16.26 -0.35 11.46
CA LYS A 33 -16.93 -1.58 11.90
C LYS A 33 -16.08 -2.83 11.72
N VAL A 34 -14.78 -2.70 11.94
CA VAL A 34 -13.84 -3.82 11.85
C VAL A 34 -13.89 -4.62 13.14
N VAL A 35 -13.98 -5.92 13.03
CA VAL A 35 -14.00 -6.85 14.16
C VAL A 35 -12.90 -7.89 14.05
N THR A 36 -12.48 -8.43 15.18
CA THR A 36 -11.47 -9.48 15.30
C THR A 36 -12.06 -10.73 15.93
N GLY A 37 -11.41 -11.87 15.68
CA GLY A 37 -11.82 -13.15 16.20
C GLY A 37 -12.95 -13.80 15.39
N TRP A 38 -12.84 -15.12 15.18
CA TRP A 38 -13.79 -15.86 14.36
C TRP A 38 -15.02 -16.34 15.14
N LEU A 39 -14.84 -16.67 16.42
CA LEU A 39 -15.92 -17.19 17.26
C LEU A 39 -16.57 -16.09 18.11
N TRP A 40 -15.74 -15.22 18.70
CA TRP A 40 -16.19 -14.09 19.51
C TRP A 40 -15.75 -12.81 18.81
N ARG A 41 -16.61 -12.31 17.93
CA ARG A 41 -16.34 -11.08 17.17
C ARG A 41 -16.33 -9.89 18.12
N ARG A 42 -15.14 -9.33 18.35
CA ARG A 42 -14.94 -8.13 19.15
C ARG A 42 -14.52 -6.99 18.23
N PRO A 43 -14.91 -5.74 18.52
CA PRO A 43 -14.37 -4.61 17.78
C PRO A 43 -12.84 -4.66 17.73
N LEU A 44 -12.27 -4.22 16.61
CA LEU A 44 -10.83 -4.04 16.49
C LEU A 44 -10.38 -3.01 17.50
N ASP A 45 -9.39 -3.34 18.28
CA ASP A 45 -8.77 -2.52 19.32
C ASP A 45 -7.59 -1.70 18.78
N ARG A 46 -6.78 -1.12 19.65
CA ARG A 46 -5.53 -0.44 19.32
C ARG A 46 -4.51 -1.36 18.66
N ASP A 47 -3.37 -0.79 18.29
CA ASP A 47 -2.23 -1.50 17.69
C ASP A 47 -2.53 -2.14 16.34
N ALA A 48 -3.43 -1.52 15.57
CA ALA A 48 -3.75 -1.90 14.22
C ALA A 48 -2.96 -1.07 13.21
N PHE A 49 -2.55 -1.69 12.11
CA PHE A 49 -1.96 -1.02 10.96
C PHE A 49 -2.57 -1.55 9.66
N ALA A 50 -2.48 -0.74 8.61
CA ALA A 50 -2.87 -1.15 7.28
C ALA A 50 -1.65 -1.40 6.39
N ALA A 51 -1.69 -2.43 5.57
CA ALA A 51 -0.70 -2.73 4.55
C ALA A 51 -1.33 -2.60 3.16
N VAL A 52 -0.61 -1.99 2.24
CA VAL A 52 -0.99 -1.92 0.82
C VAL A 52 -0.03 -2.79 0.04
N ASN A 53 -0.55 -3.85 -0.55
CA ASN A 53 0.22 -4.85 -1.28
C ASN A 53 -0.12 -4.83 -2.77
N THR A 54 0.89 -5.02 -3.59
CA THR A 54 0.80 -5.12 -5.04
C THR A 54 1.64 -6.30 -5.52
N ASP A 55 1.54 -6.63 -6.80
CA ASP A 55 2.40 -7.67 -7.41
C ASP A 55 3.90 -7.33 -7.38
N SER A 56 4.28 -6.08 -7.11
CA SER A 56 5.68 -5.63 -7.20
C SER A 56 6.21 -4.95 -5.94
N SER A 57 5.35 -4.55 -5.02
CA SER A 57 5.77 -3.85 -3.80
C SER A 57 4.75 -3.99 -2.67
N SER A 58 5.20 -3.72 -1.45
CA SER A 58 4.37 -3.66 -0.26
C SER A 58 4.81 -2.46 0.58
N ALA A 59 3.86 -1.77 1.17
CA ALA A 59 4.08 -0.69 2.12
C ALA A 59 3.01 -0.74 3.22
N ARG A 60 3.32 -0.22 4.41
CA ARG A 60 2.38 -0.22 5.53
C ARG A 60 2.35 1.13 6.22
N THR A 61 1.25 1.41 6.87
CA THR A 61 1.11 2.55 7.79
C THR A 61 1.82 2.29 9.11
N SER A 62 1.98 3.32 9.91
CA SER A 62 2.20 3.21 11.35
C SER A 62 0.99 2.54 12.02
N PHE A 63 1.12 2.21 13.30
CA PHE A 63 -0.04 1.79 14.08
C PHE A 63 -1.01 2.96 14.25
N ASN A 64 -2.31 2.64 14.37
CA ASN A 64 -3.29 3.66 14.72
C ASN A 64 -2.95 4.20 16.12
N ASP A 65 -2.66 5.49 16.17
CA ASP A 65 -2.08 6.19 17.33
C ASP A 65 -3.15 6.96 18.10
N GLU A 66 -4.36 6.45 18.13
CA GLU A 66 -5.40 7.06 18.96
C GLU A 66 -5.19 6.68 20.43
N ASP A 67 -5.13 7.71 21.29
CA ASP A 67 -5.16 7.55 22.74
C ASP A 67 -6.49 6.89 23.17
N GLY A 68 -6.56 5.57 23.06
CA GLY A 68 -7.74 4.82 23.43
C GLY A 68 -8.06 3.65 22.52
N ASP A 69 -9.17 2.98 22.86
CA ASP A 69 -9.73 1.91 22.06
C ASP A 69 -10.46 2.48 20.84
N CYS A 70 -10.02 2.14 19.63
CA CYS A 70 -10.67 2.58 18.40
C CYS A 70 -12.06 1.95 18.18
N ASN A 71 -12.44 0.97 18.99
CA ASN A 71 -13.75 0.32 19.00
C ASN A 71 -14.24 -0.10 17.60
N GLY A 72 -13.33 -0.62 16.77
CA GLY A 72 -13.63 -1.05 15.41
C GLY A 72 -13.60 0.06 14.36
N TYR A 73 -13.12 1.26 14.69
CA TYR A 73 -13.00 2.43 13.80
C TYR A 73 -11.57 2.98 13.79
N PRO A 74 -10.57 2.21 13.37
CA PRO A 74 -9.20 2.71 13.34
C PRO A 74 -9.04 3.84 12.32
N TYR A 75 -8.22 4.83 12.67
CA TYR A 75 -7.84 5.95 11.83
C TYR A 75 -6.31 5.98 11.68
N TRP A 76 -5.82 6.19 10.46
CA TRP A 76 -4.39 6.34 10.19
C TRP A 76 -4.06 7.67 9.52
N GLY A 77 -4.83 8.06 8.49
CA GLY A 77 -4.57 9.29 7.74
C GLY A 77 -3.21 9.31 7.05
N GLU A 78 -2.57 8.16 6.84
CA GLU A 78 -1.19 8.03 6.42
C GLU A 78 -1.07 7.63 4.95
N ALA A 79 -0.19 8.32 4.22
CA ALA A 79 0.11 8.04 2.83
C ALA A 79 1.30 7.08 2.72
N VAL A 80 1.11 6.00 1.96
CA VAL A 80 2.16 5.04 1.59
C VAL A 80 2.36 5.02 0.09
N ARG A 81 3.57 4.68 -0.35
CA ARG A 81 3.89 4.60 -1.78
C ARG A 81 4.15 3.18 -2.18
N VAL A 82 3.50 2.78 -3.28
CA VAL A 82 3.65 1.45 -3.88
C VAL A 82 3.83 1.57 -5.39
N THR A 83 4.50 0.58 -5.97
CA THR A 83 4.58 0.43 -7.43
C THR A 83 3.66 -0.69 -7.88
N VAL A 84 3.02 -0.49 -9.01
CA VAL A 84 2.04 -1.42 -9.58
C VAL A 84 2.40 -1.68 -11.04
N PRO A 85 2.58 -2.94 -11.46
CA PRO A 85 2.68 -3.27 -12.88
C PRO A 85 1.44 -2.80 -13.66
N GLU A 86 1.62 -2.25 -14.86
CA GLU A 86 0.50 -1.75 -15.66
C GLU A 86 -0.58 -2.79 -15.95
N GLN A 87 -0.21 -4.07 -16.00
CA GLN A 87 -1.13 -5.17 -16.22
C GLN A 87 -1.86 -5.66 -14.98
N SER A 88 -1.49 -5.18 -13.78
CA SER A 88 -2.16 -5.59 -12.54
C SER A 88 -3.62 -5.16 -12.54
N ARG A 89 -4.46 -6.03 -12.00
CA ARG A 89 -5.91 -5.81 -11.96
C ARG A 89 -6.40 -5.26 -10.64
N THR A 90 -5.71 -5.60 -9.56
CA THR A 90 -6.06 -5.21 -8.19
C THR A 90 -4.82 -4.82 -7.41
N ILE A 91 -5.03 -4.05 -6.36
CA ILE A 91 -4.13 -3.91 -5.22
C ILE A 91 -4.87 -4.38 -3.98
N ASP A 92 -4.14 -4.87 -2.98
CA ASP A 92 -4.71 -5.37 -1.75
C ASP A 92 -4.48 -4.36 -0.62
N VAL A 93 -5.54 -4.04 0.11
CA VAL A 93 -5.47 -3.28 1.34
C VAL A 93 -5.83 -4.20 2.48
N GLU A 94 -4.85 -4.51 3.32
CA GLU A 94 -4.96 -5.47 4.40
C GLU A 94 -4.86 -4.77 5.74
N ILE A 95 -5.66 -5.22 6.71
CA ILE A 95 -5.63 -4.73 8.08
C ILE A 95 -5.05 -5.82 8.98
N TYR A 96 -4.10 -5.41 9.80
CA TYR A 96 -3.44 -6.25 10.80
C TYR A 96 -3.56 -5.61 12.16
N ARG A 97 -3.49 -6.42 13.20
CA ARG A 97 -3.25 -5.95 14.56
C ARG A 97 -1.99 -6.60 15.14
N GLN A 98 -1.34 -5.90 16.04
CA GLN A 98 -0.28 -6.47 16.86
C GLN A 98 -0.88 -7.04 18.13
N ARG A 99 -0.53 -8.28 18.45
CA ARG A 99 -0.90 -8.92 19.71
C ARG A 99 0.11 -8.54 20.80
N GLY A 100 -0.31 -8.68 22.07
CA GLY A 100 0.57 -8.40 23.20
C GLY A 100 1.87 -9.23 23.25
N ASP A 101 1.92 -10.35 22.50
CA ASP A 101 3.12 -11.18 22.31
C ASP A 101 4.02 -10.70 21.16
N GLY A 102 3.69 -9.56 20.54
CA GLY A 102 4.42 -8.97 19.41
C GLY A 102 4.09 -9.59 18.05
N ARG A 103 3.24 -10.63 17.99
CA ARG A 103 2.82 -11.23 16.72
C ARG A 103 1.81 -10.37 16.01
N GLN A 104 1.94 -10.33 14.68
CA GLN A 104 0.96 -9.69 13.82
C GLN A 104 -0.13 -10.68 13.44
N GLU A 105 -1.37 -10.27 13.58
CA GLU A 105 -2.54 -11.04 13.23
C GLU A 105 -3.28 -10.35 12.09
N PHE A 106 -3.53 -11.08 11.01
CA PHE A 106 -4.37 -10.64 9.92
C PHE A 106 -5.82 -10.50 10.40
N VAL A 107 -6.46 -9.39 10.06
CA VAL A 107 -7.83 -9.08 10.47
C VAL A 107 -8.77 -9.14 9.28
N ALA A 108 -8.49 -8.39 8.22
CA ALA A 108 -9.35 -8.31 7.05
C ALA A 108 -8.60 -7.72 5.84
N ALA A 109 -9.13 -7.95 4.64
CA ALA A 109 -8.59 -7.36 3.41
C ALA A 109 -9.69 -6.87 2.48
N ALA A 110 -9.32 -5.87 1.66
CA ALA A 110 -10.10 -5.39 0.53
C ALA A 110 -9.27 -5.52 -0.75
N LEU A 111 -9.89 -6.01 -1.82
CA LEU A 111 -9.36 -5.99 -3.17
C LEU A 111 -9.82 -4.70 -3.85
N VAL A 112 -8.89 -3.84 -4.21
CA VAL A 112 -9.15 -2.54 -4.86
C VAL A 112 -8.86 -2.68 -6.35
N PRO A 113 -9.86 -2.60 -7.25
CA PRO A 113 -9.64 -2.69 -8.68
C PRO A 113 -8.79 -1.52 -9.19
N VAL A 114 -7.72 -1.81 -9.92
CA VAL A 114 -6.87 -0.78 -10.53
C VAL A 114 -7.66 0.06 -11.53
N ALA A 115 -8.73 -0.49 -12.12
CA ALA A 115 -9.60 0.22 -13.04
C ALA A 115 -10.25 1.46 -12.41
N ASP A 116 -10.53 1.45 -11.10
CA ASP A 116 -11.25 2.51 -10.40
C ASP A 116 -10.43 3.80 -10.24
N PHE A 117 -9.10 3.72 -10.36
CA PHE A 117 -8.21 4.87 -10.25
C PHE A 117 -7.22 5.02 -11.43
N ARG A 118 -7.27 4.11 -12.42
CA ARG A 118 -6.42 4.19 -13.61
C ARG A 118 -6.84 5.32 -14.54
N ALA A 119 -8.14 5.58 -14.63
CA ALA A 119 -8.70 6.63 -15.45
C ALA A 119 -8.40 8.01 -14.82
N GLY A 120 -8.16 9.00 -15.67
CA GLY A 120 -7.87 10.36 -15.23
C GLY A 120 -6.40 10.76 -15.40
N PRO A 121 -6.12 12.06 -15.31
CA PRO A 121 -4.76 12.57 -15.43
C PRO A 121 -3.90 12.19 -14.24
N PRO A 122 -2.57 12.14 -14.41
CA PRO A 122 -1.64 12.01 -13.29
C PRO A 122 -1.89 13.09 -12.24
N GLY A 123 -1.75 12.72 -10.96
CA GLY A 123 -2.00 13.63 -9.83
C GLY A 123 -3.46 13.76 -9.43
N HIS A 124 -4.41 13.21 -10.19
CA HIS A 124 -5.80 13.16 -9.78
C HIS A 124 -6.00 12.30 -8.53
N LEU A 125 -6.75 12.83 -7.57
CA LEU A 125 -7.05 12.15 -6.32
C LEU A 125 -8.39 11.42 -6.42
N HIS A 126 -8.36 10.11 -6.21
CA HIS A 126 -9.53 9.26 -6.14
C HIS A 126 -9.85 8.95 -4.67
N CYS A 127 -11.06 9.27 -4.21
CA CYS A 127 -11.55 8.92 -2.87
C CYS A 127 -12.42 7.68 -3.01
N LEU A 128 -12.03 6.60 -2.35
CA LEU A 128 -12.60 5.27 -2.55
C LEU A 128 -12.91 4.60 -1.20
N SER A 129 -13.98 3.82 -1.17
CA SER A 129 -14.36 3.02 -0.02
C SER A 129 -14.64 1.60 -0.47
N TYR A 130 -13.97 0.63 0.19
CA TYR A 130 -14.10 -0.77 -0.16
C TYR A 130 -14.49 -1.62 1.03
N ARG A 131 -15.28 -2.64 0.75
CA ARG A 131 -15.67 -3.62 1.75
C ARG A 131 -14.50 -4.51 2.09
N LEU A 132 -14.24 -4.63 3.37
CA LEU A 132 -13.30 -5.57 3.94
C LEU A 132 -13.93 -6.94 4.10
N PHE A 133 -13.10 -7.97 3.96
CA PHE A 133 -13.48 -9.35 4.17
C PHE A 133 -12.45 -10.04 5.06
N ASP A 134 -12.95 -10.77 6.02
CA ASP A 134 -12.19 -11.73 6.79
C ASP A 134 -12.06 -13.03 5.96
N ILE A 135 -10.84 -13.54 5.85
CA ILE A 135 -10.57 -14.80 5.16
C ILE A 135 -10.48 -15.88 6.23
N GLY A 136 -11.64 -16.26 6.78
CA GLY A 136 -11.74 -17.42 7.67
C GLY A 136 -11.53 -18.74 6.90
N LEU A 137 -11.32 -19.82 7.65
CA LEU A 137 -10.92 -21.15 7.15
C LEU A 137 -11.85 -21.75 6.06
N MET A 138 -13.07 -21.28 5.92
CA MET A 138 -14.04 -21.82 4.94
C MET A 138 -14.92 -20.79 4.24
N MET A 139 -15.03 -19.57 4.73
CA MET A 139 -15.94 -18.58 4.14
C MET A 139 -15.36 -17.16 4.23
N LYS A 140 -15.50 -16.43 3.14
CA LYS A 140 -15.20 -15.00 3.07
C LYS A 140 -16.34 -14.23 3.75
N THR A 141 -16.10 -13.70 4.95
CA THR A 141 -17.11 -12.98 5.73
C THR A 141 -16.85 -11.46 5.65
N ARG A 142 -17.89 -10.67 5.56
CA ARG A 142 -17.80 -9.20 5.58
C ARG A 142 -17.29 -8.72 6.92
N ASN A 143 -16.30 -7.83 6.89
CA ASN A 143 -15.65 -7.30 8.08
C ASN A 143 -15.36 -5.80 7.98
N GLY A 144 -16.39 -5.00 7.81
CA GLY A 144 -16.26 -3.55 7.76
C GLY A 144 -15.97 -2.97 6.38
N ILE A 145 -15.50 -1.73 6.38
CA ILE A 145 -15.18 -0.93 5.19
C ILE A 145 -13.85 -0.24 5.44
N VAL A 146 -13.00 -0.11 4.42
CA VAL A 146 -11.80 0.73 4.43
C VAL A 146 -11.99 1.92 3.52
N ASN A 147 -11.60 3.10 4.00
CA ASN A 147 -11.60 4.36 3.27
C ASN A 147 -10.18 4.72 2.88
N ILE A 148 -9.94 4.92 1.59
CA ILE A 148 -8.63 5.25 1.05
C ILE A 148 -8.71 6.40 0.05
N THR A 149 -7.59 7.07 -0.17
CA THR A 149 -7.41 7.85 -1.37
C THR A 149 -6.27 7.29 -2.20
N VAL A 150 -6.39 7.35 -3.51
CA VAL A 150 -5.37 6.88 -4.44
C VAL A 150 -5.02 8.00 -5.41
N LYS A 151 -3.72 8.25 -5.55
CA LYS A 151 -3.18 9.24 -6.48
C LYS A 151 -2.06 8.60 -7.29
N ARG A 152 -2.16 8.69 -8.61
CA ARG A 152 -1.10 8.25 -9.51
C ARG A 152 -0.03 9.32 -9.61
N LEU A 153 1.22 8.96 -9.34
CA LEU A 153 2.36 9.87 -9.44
C LEU A 153 3.05 9.72 -10.80
N ASP A 154 3.43 10.85 -11.38
CA ASP A 154 4.35 10.84 -12.52
C ASP A 154 5.80 10.61 -12.05
N GLY A 155 6.66 10.13 -12.94
CA GLY A 155 8.06 9.85 -12.62
C GLY A 155 8.80 11.04 -12.00
N ALA A 156 8.45 12.28 -12.37
CA ALA A 156 9.01 13.50 -11.80
C ALA A 156 8.52 13.79 -10.36
N GLN A 157 7.30 13.40 -10.02
CA GLN A 157 6.74 13.57 -8.67
C GLN A 157 7.19 12.46 -7.71
N ALA A 158 7.53 11.29 -8.24
CA ALA A 158 8.01 10.17 -7.43
C ALA A 158 9.39 10.44 -6.79
N SER A 159 10.22 11.28 -7.42
CA SER A 159 11.56 11.63 -6.93
C SER A 159 11.63 12.86 -6.03
N ALA A 160 10.65 13.79 -6.12
CA ALA A 160 10.71 15.09 -5.42
C ALA A 160 10.54 14.99 -3.89
N THR A 161 9.94 13.94 -3.36
CA THR A 161 9.64 13.82 -1.92
C THR A 161 10.59 12.87 -1.18
N ALA A 162 11.54 12.24 -1.87
CA ALA A 162 12.61 11.48 -1.21
C ALA A 162 13.75 12.36 -0.69
N GLY A 163 13.71 13.69 -0.92
CA GLY A 163 14.77 14.66 -0.61
C GLY A 163 14.51 15.60 0.57
N GLU A 164 13.33 15.64 1.16
CA GLU A 164 13.00 16.60 2.23
C GLU A 164 13.16 16.04 3.65
N GLY A 165 14.19 15.29 3.88
CA GLY A 165 14.48 14.70 5.19
C GLY A 165 15.89 14.93 5.71
N LYS A 166 16.63 16.01 5.26
CA LYS A 166 17.90 16.40 5.89
C LYS A 166 18.29 17.81 5.50
N GLY A 167 18.09 18.77 6.41
CA GLY A 167 18.74 20.06 6.25
C GLY A 167 18.03 21.23 6.91
N ALA A 168 17.88 21.19 8.23
CA ALA A 168 17.68 22.43 8.99
C ALA A 168 18.30 22.28 10.38
N LYS A 169 19.64 22.36 10.42
CA LYS A 169 20.34 22.67 11.67
C LYS A 169 21.71 23.27 11.31
N ALA A 170 21.76 24.58 11.24
CA ALA A 170 22.91 25.40 11.51
C ALA A 170 22.69 26.82 10.97
N ALA A 171 22.37 27.74 11.84
CA ALA A 171 22.90 29.11 11.82
C ALA A 171 22.10 29.95 12.84
N GLU A 172 22.47 29.82 14.09
CA GLU A 172 22.23 30.87 15.07
C GLU A 172 23.45 30.87 16.00
N ASP A 173 24.47 31.61 15.57
CA ASP A 173 25.43 32.19 16.46
C ASP A 173 26.21 33.29 15.68
N ALA A 174 26.01 34.50 16.05
CA ALA A 174 26.90 35.63 15.94
C ALA A 174 26.11 36.95 15.83
N THR A 175 25.82 37.58 16.94
CA THR A 175 26.07 39.02 17.10
C THR A 175 25.81 39.42 18.56
N LYS A 176 26.87 39.37 19.32
CA LYS A 176 26.97 40.12 20.58
C LYS A 176 28.26 40.85 20.54
N LEU A 177 28.23 42.17 20.28
CA LEU A 177 29.24 43.17 20.63
C LEU A 177 28.73 44.56 20.22
N HIS A 178 28.25 45.29 21.12
CA HIS A 178 28.56 46.65 21.54
C HIS A 178 27.43 47.21 22.38
#